data_3df2946ce14eadb858fc94d213ecf7c3
#
_entry.id   3df2946ce14eadb858fc94d213ecf7c3
#
_cell.length_a   1.000
_cell.length_b   1.000
_cell.length_c   1.000
_cell.angle_alpha   90.00
_cell.angle_beta   90.00
_cell.angle_gamma   90.00
#
_symmetry.space_group_name_H-M   'P 1'
#
loop_
_entity.id
_entity.type
_entity.pdbx_description
1 polymer ?
#
loop_
_entity_poly.entity_id
_entity_poly.type
_entity_poly.pdbx_seq_one_letter_code
_entity_poly.pdbx_strand_id
1 'polypeptide(L)'
;MRIIWTRRYLKELVAISDYIAEQNPRAAARVIGLIHRKTGDLLASNPFIGRRGDIEGTRELVIPGTPYIVAYRVMGDDIQVLFVQHGAREWPREIY
;
A
#
# COMPACT_ATOMS: atom_id res chain seq x y z
N MET A 1 -13.43 3.09 11.63
CA MET A 1 -12.18 2.34 11.82
C MET A 1 -10.98 3.26 11.64
N ARG A 2 -9.95 3.05 12.44
CA ARG A 2 -8.73 3.85 12.38
C ARG A 2 -7.73 3.19 11.44
N ILE A 3 -7.13 3.97 10.53
CA ILE A 3 -6.08 3.47 9.65
C ILE A 3 -4.73 3.74 10.29
N ILE A 4 -3.93 2.68 10.44
CA ILE A 4 -2.59 2.75 11.00
C ILE A 4 -1.59 2.54 9.85
N TRP A 5 -0.82 3.57 9.58
CA TRP A 5 0.23 3.55 8.54
C TRP A 5 1.52 3.06 9.20
N THR A 6 1.88 1.80 8.94
CA THR A 6 3.05 1.21 9.59
C THR A 6 4.35 1.84 9.07
N ARG A 7 5.39 1.74 9.89
CA ARG A 7 6.71 2.25 9.52
C ARG A 7 7.22 1.60 8.23
N ARG A 8 7.01 0.30 8.09
CA ARG A 8 7.42 -0.42 6.89
C ARG A 8 6.77 0.15 5.63
N TYR A 9 5.45 0.36 5.68
CA TYR A 9 4.75 0.96 4.56
C TYR A 9 5.33 2.32 4.20
N LEU A 10 5.54 3.17 5.19
CA LEU A 10 6.07 4.52 4.94
C LEU A 10 7.48 4.50 4.36
N LYS A 11 8.32 3.60 4.84
CA LYS A 11 9.67 3.43 4.29
C LYS A 11 9.65 2.96 2.85
N GLU A 12 8.80 2.01 2.54
CA GLU A 12 8.67 1.50 1.17
C GLU A 12 8.10 2.56 0.24
N LEU A 13 7.18 3.38 0.73
CA LEU A 13 6.62 4.48 -0.04
C LEU A 13 7.72 5.49 -0.41
N VAL A 14 8.59 5.82 0.54
CA VAL A 14 9.75 6.69 0.30
C VAL A 14 10.70 6.07 -0.72
N ALA A 15 10.97 4.78 -0.61
CA ALA A 15 11.85 4.07 -1.54
C ALA A 15 11.29 4.09 -2.97
N ILE A 16 9.99 3.93 -3.12
CA ILE A 16 9.31 4.03 -4.41
C ILE A 16 9.45 5.45 -4.96
N SER A 17 9.25 6.45 -4.11
CA SER A 17 9.41 7.85 -4.50
C SER A 17 10.82 8.13 -5.02
N ASP A 18 11.83 7.69 -4.29
CA ASP A 18 13.23 7.89 -4.68
C ASP A 18 13.54 7.22 -6.02
N TYR A 19 13.05 6.00 -6.21
CA TYR A 19 13.26 5.25 -7.45
C TYR A 19 12.64 5.97 -8.65
N ILE A 20 11.40 6.43 -8.53
CA ILE A 20 10.71 7.14 -9.61
C ILE A 20 11.37 8.50 -9.87
N ALA A 21 11.78 9.19 -8.81
CA ALA A 21 12.36 10.53 -8.90
C ALA A 21 13.68 10.55 -9.67
N GLU A 22 14.42 9.45 -9.70
CA GLU A 22 15.63 9.33 -10.51
C GLU A 22 15.34 9.58 -11.99
N GLN A 23 14.15 9.18 -12.45
CA GLN A 23 13.75 9.34 -13.84
C GLN A 23 12.86 10.58 -14.02
N ASN A 24 11.97 10.84 -13.08
CA ASN A 24 10.98 11.90 -13.23
C ASN A 24 10.46 12.35 -11.85
N PRO A 25 10.99 13.45 -11.29
CA PRO A 25 10.58 13.93 -9.97
C PRO A 25 9.08 14.28 -9.86
N ARG A 26 8.50 14.82 -10.93
CA ARG A 26 7.07 15.15 -10.92
C ARG A 26 6.20 13.90 -10.87
N ALA A 27 6.60 12.87 -11.60
CA ALA A 27 5.90 11.59 -11.57
C ALA A 27 5.99 10.96 -10.19
N ALA A 28 7.14 11.07 -9.51
CA ALA A 28 7.30 10.54 -8.16
C ALA A 28 6.24 11.12 -7.22
N ALA A 29 6.13 12.45 -7.16
CA ALA A 29 5.16 13.11 -6.29
C ALA A 29 3.72 12.69 -6.62
N ARG A 30 3.39 12.62 -7.92
CA ARG A 30 2.05 12.24 -8.37
C ARG A 30 1.72 10.80 -7.97
N VAL A 31 2.63 9.86 -8.22
CA VAL A 31 2.39 8.44 -7.94
C VAL A 31 2.27 8.19 -6.45
N ILE A 32 3.16 8.76 -5.65
CA ILE A 32 3.13 8.62 -4.20
C ILE A 32 1.84 9.19 -3.61
N GLY A 33 1.46 10.38 -4.05
CA GLY A 33 0.20 10.99 -3.62
C GLY A 33 -1.01 10.15 -3.99
N LEU A 34 -0.99 9.57 -5.20
CA LEU A 34 -2.08 8.71 -5.67
C LEU A 34 -2.17 7.43 -4.83
N ILE A 35 -1.05 6.76 -4.59
CA ILE A 35 -1.03 5.54 -3.77
C ILE A 35 -1.61 5.83 -2.38
N HIS A 36 -1.10 6.84 -1.71
CA HIS A 36 -1.47 7.12 -0.33
C HIS A 36 -2.94 7.56 -0.21
N ARG A 37 -3.37 8.48 -1.05
CA ARG A 37 -4.74 8.98 -1.05
C ARG A 37 -5.75 7.90 -1.39
N LYS A 38 -5.49 7.14 -2.46
CA LYS A 38 -6.41 6.06 -2.87
C LYS A 38 -6.52 4.97 -1.80
N THR A 39 -5.40 4.61 -1.19
CA THR A 39 -5.43 3.63 -0.10
C THR A 39 -6.32 4.11 1.03
N GLY A 40 -6.12 5.34 1.48
CA GLY A 40 -6.94 5.90 2.55
C GLY A 40 -8.42 5.97 2.20
N ASP A 41 -8.75 6.49 1.03
CA ASP A 41 -10.14 6.65 0.58
C ASP A 41 -10.84 5.30 0.42
N LEU A 42 -10.19 4.34 -0.22
CA LEU A 42 -10.78 3.03 -0.48
C LEU A 42 -11.00 2.25 0.82
N LEU A 43 -10.02 2.27 1.72
CA LEU A 43 -10.14 1.55 3.00
C LEU A 43 -11.16 2.22 3.93
N ALA A 44 -11.26 3.54 3.92
CA ALA A 44 -12.27 4.24 4.69
C ALA A 44 -13.68 3.91 4.20
N SER A 45 -13.85 3.74 2.89
CA SER A 45 -15.12 3.41 2.27
C SER A 45 -15.53 1.95 2.56
N ASN A 46 -14.57 1.02 2.46
CA ASN A 46 -14.82 -0.41 2.68
C ASN A 46 -13.54 -1.11 3.14
N PRO A 47 -13.40 -1.39 4.44
CA PRO A 47 -12.20 -2.06 4.97
C PRO A 47 -11.91 -3.44 4.35
N PHE A 48 -12.89 -4.08 3.77
CA PHE A 48 -12.75 -5.42 3.20
C PHE A 48 -12.69 -5.41 1.67
N ILE A 49 -12.44 -4.24 1.06
CA ILE A 49 -12.43 -4.10 -0.39
C ILE A 49 -11.28 -4.87 -1.07
N GLY A 50 -10.15 -5.04 -0.38
CA GLY A 50 -9.01 -5.76 -0.94
C GLY A 50 -9.28 -7.26 -1.06
N ARG A 51 -8.65 -7.88 -2.05
CA ARG A 51 -8.72 -9.33 -2.21
C ARG A 51 -7.92 -10.03 -1.12
N ARG A 52 -8.20 -11.30 -0.86
CA ARG A 52 -7.43 -12.08 0.09
C ARG A 52 -5.96 -12.12 -0.34
N GLY A 53 -5.05 -11.84 0.60
CA GLY A 53 -3.62 -11.84 0.32
C GLY A 53 -3.00 -13.22 0.43
N ASP A 54 -1.79 -13.36 -0.12
CA ASP A 54 -1.01 -14.60 -0.03
C ASP A 54 -0.58 -14.91 1.40
N ILE A 55 -0.35 -13.87 2.19
CA ILE A 55 -0.05 -14.03 3.62
C ILE A 55 -1.38 -14.15 4.37
N GLU A 56 -1.52 -15.20 5.18
CA GLU A 56 -2.73 -15.42 5.94
C GLU A 56 -3.10 -14.20 6.79
N GLY A 57 -4.38 -13.85 6.79
CA GLY A 57 -4.90 -12.70 7.54
C GLY A 57 -4.72 -11.36 6.86
N THR A 58 -4.08 -11.33 5.70
CA THR A 58 -3.86 -10.08 4.96
C THR A 58 -4.81 -9.95 3.78
N ARG A 59 -4.92 -8.69 3.31
CA ARG A 59 -5.62 -8.34 2.08
C ARG A 59 -4.72 -7.51 1.20
N GLU A 60 -4.96 -7.55 -0.09
CA GLU A 60 -4.18 -6.83 -1.10
C GLU A 60 -5.09 -5.89 -1.85
N LEU A 61 -4.67 -4.63 -1.93
CA LEU A 61 -5.41 -3.59 -2.61
C LEU A 61 -4.60 -3.12 -3.82
N VAL A 62 -5.09 -3.43 -5.01
CA VAL A 62 -4.49 -2.92 -6.23
C VAL A 62 -4.88 -1.45 -6.38
N ILE A 63 -3.90 -0.56 -6.47
CA ILE A 63 -4.16 0.87 -6.52
C ILE A 63 -4.45 1.29 -7.97
N PRO A 64 -5.69 1.73 -8.27
CA PRO A 64 -6.06 2.12 -9.63
C PRO A 64 -5.13 3.18 -10.21
N GLY A 65 -4.74 3.00 -11.47
CA GLY A 65 -3.86 3.94 -12.17
C GLY A 65 -2.39 3.78 -11.85
N THR A 66 -2.02 2.76 -11.08
CA THR A 66 -0.62 2.47 -10.74
C THR A 66 -0.35 0.97 -10.82
N PRO A 67 0.92 0.56 -10.98
CA PRO A 67 1.28 -0.85 -10.89
C PRO A 67 1.50 -1.33 -9.45
N TYR A 68 1.11 -0.54 -8.44
CA TYR A 68 1.42 -0.83 -7.04
C TYR A 68 0.27 -1.50 -6.32
N ILE A 69 0.61 -2.39 -5.41
CA ILE A 69 -0.33 -3.15 -4.58
C ILE A 69 0.03 -2.87 -3.12
N VAL A 70 -0.99 -2.54 -2.32
CA VAL A 70 -0.85 -2.28 -0.89
C VAL A 70 -1.39 -3.48 -0.13
N ALA A 71 -0.59 -4.00 0.79
CA ALA A 71 -1.02 -5.07 1.69
C ALA A 71 -1.46 -4.46 3.02
N TYR A 72 -2.57 -4.96 3.54
CA TYR A 72 -3.11 -4.48 4.81
C TYR A 72 -3.84 -5.61 5.53
N ARG A 73 -4.18 -5.39 6.78
CA ARG A 73 -5.03 -6.31 7.53
C ARG A 73 -6.00 -5.54 8.42
N VAL A 74 -7.15 -6.15 8.67
CA VAL A 74 -8.14 -5.59 9.59
C VAL A 74 -7.97 -6.31 10.93
N MET A 75 -7.75 -5.55 11.99
CA MET A 75 -7.58 -6.08 13.34
C MET A 75 -8.49 -5.29 14.28
N GLY A 76 -9.59 -5.93 14.72
CA GLY A 76 -10.57 -5.25 15.56
C GLY A 76 -11.12 -4.02 14.85
N ASP A 77 -10.96 -2.86 15.45
CA ASP A 77 -11.42 -1.59 14.89
C ASP A 77 -10.33 -0.86 14.11
N ASP A 78 -9.18 -1.50 13.89
CA ASP A 78 -8.05 -0.89 13.21
C ASP A 78 -7.80 -1.56 11.86
N ILE A 79 -7.31 -0.75 10.91
CA ILE A 79 -6.78 -1.23 9.65
C ILE A 79 -5.28 -0.93 9.68
N GLN A 80 -4.46 -1.96 9.59
CA GLN A 80 -3.02 -1.80 9.54
C GLN A 80 -2.54 -1.90 8.10
N VAL A 81 -1.96 -0.83 7.59
CA VAL A 81 -1.36 -0.82 6.24
C VAL A 81 0.07 -1.28 6.38
N LEU A 82 0.36 -2.47 5.87
CA LEU A 82 1.57 -3.22 6.21
C LEU A 82 2.74 -2.92 5.29
N PHE A 83 2.52 -2.94 3.98
CA PHE A 83 3.58 -2.64 3.02
C PHE A 83 2.98 -2.31 1.65
N VAL A 84 3.82 -1.80 0.75
CA VAL A 84 3.45 -1.49 -0.62
C VAL A 84 4.55 -1.96 -1.54
N GLN A 85 4.17 -2.60 -2.65
CA GLN A 85 5.13 -3.12 -3.62
C GLN A 85 4.59 -3.02 -5.04
N HIS A 86 5.50 -2.97 -6.00
CA HIS A 86 5.15 -3.14 -7.40
C HIS A 86 4.58 -4.55 -7.59
N GLY A 87 3.46 -4.67 -8.32
CA GLY A 87 2.77 -5.94 -8.49
C GLY A 87 3.57 -7.03 -9.18
N ALA A 88 4.62 -6.66 -9.93
CA ALA A 88 5.50 -7.62 -10.60
C ALA A 88 6.62 -8.18 -9.71
N ARG A 89 6.80 -7.61 -8.51
CA ARG A 89 7.84 -8.08 -7.59
C ARG A 89 7.36 -9.28 -6.80
N GLU A 90 8.33 -10.10 -6.38
CA GLU A 90 8.04 -11.21 -5.48
C GLU A 90 7.56 -10.67 -4.13
N TRP A 91 6.48 -11.27 -3.61
CA TRP A 91 5.90 -10.86 -2.34
C TRP A 91 6.74 -11.34 -1.16
N PRO A 92 6.85 -10.52 -0.12
CA PRO A 92 7.48 -10.99 1.12
C PRO A 92 6.64 -12.09 1.74
N ARG A 93 7.29 -12.98 2.48
CA ARG A 93 6.63 -14.08 3.18
C ARG A 93 6.19 -13.68 4.58
N GLU A 94 6.71 -12.56 5.07
CA GLU A 94 6.46 -12.07 6.42
C GLU A 94 5.97 -10.63 6.38
N ILE A 95 5.09 -10.30 7.33
CA ILE A 95 4.52 -8.95 7.43
C ILE A 95 5.37 -7.99 8.25
N TYR A 96 6.48 -8.45 8.80
CA TYR A 96 7.40 -7.64 9.59
C TYR A 96 8.69 -7.33 8.85
#